data_71405e5e7532cc4c7b615184875619e3
#
_entry.id   71405e5e7532cc4c7b615184875619e3
#
_cell.length_a   1.000
_cell.length_b   1.000
_cell.length_c   1.000
_cell.angle_alpha   90.00
_cell.angle_beta   90.00
_cell.angle_gamma   90.00
#
_symmetry.space_group_name_H-M   'P 1'
#
loop_
_entity.id
_entity.type
_entity.pdbx_description
1 polymer ?
#
loop_
_entity_poly.entity_id
_entity_poly.type
_entity_poly.pdbx_seq_one_letter_code
_entity_poly.pdbx_strand_id
1 'polypeptide(L)'
;IAGSGMEGLMTLLTATHSGTTQKEFAKQVTDWGQTAKHPKLDKRYTELVYQPMLELLTYLQENGFKTYVVSGGGVDFMRPLVSMIYNIPPEQIIGSTIKTSYSYNEGNPKIDRLPEIFFIDDKAGKPENIQRIIGRKPVLAGGNSDGDLAMLQYTSSSKNFFNITYLLVHISSVI
;
A
#
# COMPACT_ATOMS: atom_id res chain seq x y z
N ILE A 1 -7.23 -17.24 -13.51
CA ILE A 1 -7.08 -16.31 -12.37
C ILE A 1 -8.36 -15.48 -12.12
N ALA A 2 -9.23 -15.35 -13.11
CA ALA A 2 -10.46 -14.55 -13.00
C ALA A 2 -11.57 -15.15 -12.10
N GLY A 3 -11.38 -16.30 -11.47
CA GLY A 3 -12.39 -16.98 -10.65
C GLY A 3 -12.03 -17.26 -9.19
N SER A 4 -10.82 -16.92 -8.76
CA SER A 4 -10.34 -17.33 -7.43
C SER A 4 -10.36 -16.22 -6.36
N GLY A 5 -10.87 -15.03 -6.68
CA GLY A 5 -11.04 -13.95 -5.71
C GLY A 5 -9.76 -13.59 -4.94
N MET A 6 -9.94 -13.13 -3.70
CA MET A 6 -8.87 -12.72 -2.79
C MET A 6 -7.90 -13.88 -2.45
N GLU A 7 -8.41 -15.09 -2.33
CA GLU A 7 -7.63 -16.28 -2.00
C GLU A 7 -6.63 -16.64 -3.11
N GLY A 8 -7.05 -16.55 -4.36
CA GLY A 8 -6.16 -16.77 -5.52
C GLY A 8 -5.08 -15.68 -5.65
N LEU A 9 -5.43 -14.43 -5.37
CA LEU A 9 -4.46 -13.34 -5.33
C LEU A 9 -3.42 -13.55 -4.22
N MET A 10 -3.86 -13.98 -3.06
CA MET A 10 -2.98 -14.25 -1.91
C MET A 10 -2.08 -15.46 -2.16
N THR A 11 -2.60 -16.51 -2.78
CA THR A 11 -1.78 -17.66 -3.19
C THR A 11 -0.70 -17.24 -4.19
N LEU A 12 -1.03 -16.39 -5.15
CA LEU A 12 -0.07 -15.86 -6.10
C LEU A 12 0.99 -14.99 -5.42
N LEU A 13 0.58 -14.10 -4.51
CA LEU A 13 1.49 -13.25 -3.74
C LEU A 13 2.47 -14.09 -2.91
N THR A 14 1.99 -15.10 -2.21
CA THR A 14 2.87 -15.97 -1.41
C THR A 14 3.82 -16.79 -2.28
N ALA A 15 3.34 -17.32 -3.40
CA ALA A 15 4.17 -18.12 -4.31
C ALA A 15 5.26 -17.30 -5.03
N THR A 16 4.95 -16.06 -5.40
CA THR A 16 5.89 -15.19 -6.15
C THR A 16 6.81 -14.36 -5.26
N HIS A 17 6.48 -14.20 -3.97
CA HIS A 17 7.16 -13.26 -3.08
C HIS A 17 7.87 -13.94 -1.90
N SER A 18 7.83 -15.27 -1.81
CA SER A 18 8.53 -16.05 -0.79
C SER A 18 9.92 -16.52 -1.27
N GLY A 19 10.77 -16.90 -0.34
CA GLY A 19 12.09 -17.48 -0.64
C GLY A 19 13.19 -16.46 -0.96
N THR A 20 12.90 -15.15 -0.81
CA THR A 20 13.86 -14.06 -0.94
C THR A 20 13.97 -13.28 0.38
N THR A 21 15.07 -12.58 0.56
CA THR A 21 15.18 -11.60 1.64
C THR A 21 14.37 -10.33 1.31
N GLN A 22 14.01 -9.55 2.33
CA GLN A 22 13.36 -8.26 2.15
C GLN A 22 14.16 -7.33 1.23
N LYS A 23 15.49 -7.33 1.35
CA LYS A 23 16.37 -6.49 0.54
C LYS A 23 16.39 -6.90 -0.93
N GLU A 24 16.46 -8.19 -1.20
CA GLU A 24 16.44 -8.73 -2.57
C GLU A 24 15.08 -8.45 -3.24
N PHE A 25 14.00 -8.66 -2.52
CA PHE A 25 12.67 -8.39 -3.03
C PHE A 25 12.47 -6.90 -3.34
N ALA A 26 12.86 -5.99 -2.44
CA ALA A 26 12.78 -4.56 -2.68
C ALA A 26 13.56 -4.13 -3.92
N LYS A 27 14.74 -4.72 -4.15
CA LYS A 27 15.53 -4.48 -5.37
C LYS A 27 14.76 -4.94 -6.63
N GLN A 28 14.22 -6.16 -6.62
CA GLN A 28 13.45 -6.68 -7.75
C GLN A 28 12.27 -5.79 -8.10
N VAL A 29 11.54 -5.30 -7.09
CA VAL A 29 10.40 -4.39 -7.28
C VAL A 29 10.85 -3.04 -7.84
N THR A 30 11.97 -2.51 -7.37
CA THR A 30 12.53 -1.25 -7.89
C THR A 30 12.92 -1.39 -9.36
N ASP A 31 13.65 -2.46 -9.71
CA ASP A 31 14.07 -2.73 -11.09
C ASP A 31 12.85 -2.91 -12.02
N TRP A 32 11.82 -3.62 -11.55
CA TRP A 32 10.56 -3.78 -12.26
C TRP A 32 9.86 -2.43 -12.48
N GLY A 33 9.75 -1.60 -11.45
CA GLY A 33 9.08 -0.29 -11.52
C GLY A 33 9.74 0.68 -12.50
N GLN A 34 11.04 0.55 -12.72
CA GLN A 34 11.78 1.37 -13.67
C GLN A 34 11.57 0.95 -15.13
N THR A 35 11.19 -0.29 -15.39
CA THR A 35 11.17 -0.87 -16.74
C THR A 35 9.79 -1.32 -17.20
N ALA A 36 8.95 -1.81 -16.28
CA ALA A 36 7.66 -2.41 -16.63
C ALA A 36 6.66 -1.37 -17.16
N LYS A 37 6.10 -1.66 -18.31
CA LYS A 37 5.12 -0.81 -19.00
C LYS A 37 3.75 -1.47 -19.06
N HIS A 38 2.73 -0.63 -19.01
CA HIS A 38 1.36 -1.05 -19.24
C HIS A 38 1.16 -1.40 -20.72
N PRO A 39 0.65 -2.61 -21.05
CA PRO A 39 0.65 -3.13 -22.43
C PRO A 39 -0.18 -2.32 -23.42
N LYS A 40 -1.22 -1.61 -22.95
CA LYS A 40 -2.08 -0.79 -23.82
C LYS A 40 -1.66 0.68 -23.88
N LEU A 41 -1.04 1.21 -22.83
CA LEU A 41 -0.74 2.64 -22.72
C LEU A 41 0.72 2.96 -23.06
N ASP A 42 1.57 1.97 -23.17
CA ASP A 42 3.04 2.07 -23.38
C ASP A 42 3.73 3.04 -22.39
N LYS A 43 3.12 3.28 -21.24
CA LYS A 43 3.66 4.05 -20.12
C LYS A 43 4.11 3.11 -19.01
N ARG A 44 5.15 3.48 -18.28
CA ARG A 44 5.55 2.74 -17.07
C ARG A 44 4.43 2.77 -16.05
N TYR A 45 4.27 1.70 -15.28
CA TYR A 45 3.27 1.67 -14.20
C TYR A 45 3.48 2.79 -13.18
N THR A 46 4.73 3.20 -12.96
CA THR A 46 5.09 4.33 -12.10
C THR A 46 4.68 5.71 -12.64
N GLU A 47 4.31 5.80 -13.91
CA GLU A 47 3.80 7.03 -14.55
C GLU A 47 2.25 7.08 -14.58
N LEU A 48 1.59 5.98 -14.24
CA LEU A 48 0.13 5.87 -14.23
C LEU A 48 -0.42 6.32 -12.88
N VAL A 49 -0.36 7.60 -12.62
CA VAL A 49 -0.76 8.24 -11.37
C VAL A 49 -1.79 9.33 -11.61
N TYR A 50 -2.60 9.61 -10.60
CA TYR A 50 -3.57 10.70 -10.66
C TYR A 50 -2.88 12.02 -10.29
N GLN A 51 -2.71 12.92 -11.26
CA GLN A 51 -2.08 14.21 -11.05
C GLN A 51 -2.71 15.02 -9.91
N PRO A 52 -4.05 15.13 -9.77
CA PRO A 52 -4.67 15.83 -8.65
C PRO A 52 -4.30 15.23 -7.27
N MET A 53 -4.04 13.92 -7.20
CA MET A 53 -3.60 13.28 -5.94
C MET A 53 -2.17 13.62 -5.61
N LEU A 54 -1.29 13.74 -6.59
CA LEU A 54 0.08 14.21 -6.37
C LEU A 54 0.09 15.63 -5.80
N GLU A 55 -0.71 16.51 -6.37
CA GLU A 55 -0.85 17.91 -5.92
C GLU A 55 -1.42 17.99 -4.51
N LEU A 56 -2.47 17.22 -4.20
CA LEU A 56 -3.05 17.16 -2.87
C LEU A 56 -2.03 16.64 -1.83
N LEU A 57 -1.31 15.57 -2.15
CA LEU A 57 -0.29 15.02 -1.25
C LEU A 57 0.83 16.02 -0.99
N THR A 58 1.33 16.69 -2.04
CA THR A 58 2.34 17.74 -1.93
C THR A 58 1.83 18.87 -1.03
N TYR A 59 0.63 19.38 -1.29
CA TYR A 59 0.02 20.44 -0.48
C TYR A 59 -0.10 20.05 1.00
N LEU A 60 -0.57 18.82 1.29
CA LEU A 60 -0.69 18.34 2.66
C LEU A 60 0.68 18.24 3.35
N GLN A 61 1.69 17.71 2.66
CA GLN A 61 3.04 17.56 3.19
C GLN A 61 3.68 18.92 3.49
N GLU A 62 3.56 19.88 2.59
CA GLU A 62 4.06 21.27 2.77
C GLU A 62 3.37 22.01 3.93
N ASN A 63 2.13 21.62 4.25
CA ASN A 63 1.39 22.15 5.40
C ASN A 63 1.54 21.32 6.69
N GLY A 64 2.54 20.45 6.76
CA GLY A 64 2.91 19.71 7.97
C GLY A 64 2.06 18.49 8.28
N PHE A 65 1.24 18.02 7.34
CA PHE A 65 0.50 16.77 7.52
C PHE A 65 1.40 15.56 7.21
N LYS A 66 1.31 14.54 8.05
CA LYS A 66 1.86 13.22 7.72
C LYS A 66 0.87 12.47 6.84
N THR A 67 1.31 12.14 5.63
CA THR A 67 0.50 11.42 4.64
C THR A 67 0.83 9.93 4.66
N TYR A 68 -0.18 9.09 4.57
CA TYR A 68 -0.05 7.64 4.59
C TYR A 68 -0.74 7.02 3.37
N VAL A 69 -0.18 5.94 2.84
CA VAL A 69 -0.88 5.05 1.91
C VAL A 69 -1.38 3.85 2.69
N VAL A 70 -2.67 3.51 2.53
CA VAL A 70 -3.33 2.36 3.16
C VAL A 70 -3.98 1.51 2.07
N SER A 71 -3.45 0.33 1.81
CA SER A 71 -3.84 -0.46 0.64
C SER A 71 -3.91 -1.96 0.94
N GLY A 72 -4.86 -2.65 0.32
CA GLY A 72 -4.92 -4.13 0.32
C GLY A 72 -3.74 -4.82 -0.35
N GLY A 73 -2.93 -4.09 -1.12
CA GLY A 73 -1.71 -4.60 -1.74
C GLY A 73 -0.62 -4.97 -0.74
N GLY A 74 0.34 -5.79 -1.18
CA GLY A 74 1.48 -6.18 -0.36
C GLY A 74 2.39 -5.00 -0.02
N VAL A 75 2.60 -4.72 1.25
CA VAL A 75 3.36 -3.56 1.72
C VAL A 75 4.80 -3.54 1.18
N ASP A 76 5.43 -4.71 1.09
CA ASP A 76 6.82 -4.82 0.62
C ASP A 76 6.97 -4.52 -0.88
N PHE A 77 5.91 -4.78 -1.67
CA PHE A 77 5.85 -4.38 -3.06
C PHE A 77 5.61 -2.87 -3.19
N MET A 78 4.76 -2.31 -2.34
CA MET A 78 4.39 -0.89 -2.43
C MET A 78 5.52 0.04 -1.98
N ARG A 79 6.24 -0.28 -0.91
CA ARG A 79 7.25 0.59 -0.32
C ARG A 79 8.26 1.16 -1.31
N PRO A 80 8.95 0.35 -2.15
CA PRO A 80 9.91 0.89 -3.11
C PRO A 80 9.29 1.83 -4.15
N LEU A 81 8.06 1.54 -4.60
CA LEU A 81 7.39 2.31 -5.66
C LEU A 81 6.71 3.56 -5.13
N VAL A 82 5.94 3.44 -4.06
CA VAL A 82 5.15 4.53 -3.48
C VAL A 82 6.06 5.62 -2.93
N SER A 83 7.17 5.25 -2.28
CA SER A 83 8.13 6.24 -1.80
C SER A 83 8.74 7.06 -2.94
N MET A 84 9.06 6.41 -4.05
CA MET A 84 9.62 7.08 -5.23
C MET A 84 8.60 7.98 -5.95
N ILE A 85 7.33 7.55 -6.01
CA ILE A 85 6.28 8.24 -6.80
C ILE A 85 5.64 9.40 -6.01
N TYR A 86 5.34 9.18 -4.73
CA TYR A 86 4.51 10.08 -3.92
C TYR A 86 5.29 10.82 -2.82
N ASN A 87 6.62 10.64 -2.75
CA ASN A 87 7.45 11.19 -1.68
C ASN A 87 6.93 10.85 -0.27
N ILE A 88 6.38 9.65 -0.12
CA ILE A 88 5.89 9.11 1.17
C ILE A 88 6.95 8.14 1.70
N PRO A 89 7.48 8.35 2.91
CA PRO A 89 8.52 7.49 3.45
C PRO A 89 7.99 6.07 3.74
N PRO A 90 8.82 5.03 3.68
CA PRO A 90 8.39 3.63 3.72
C PRO A 90 7.63 3.24 5.00
N GLU A 91 7.88 3.89 6.12
CA GLU A 91 7.16 3.68 7.38
C GLU A 91 5.73 4.27 7.38
N GLN A 92 5.41 5.11 6.41
CA GLN A 92 4.07 5.67 6.20
C GLN A 92 3.26 4.90 5.14
N ILE A 93 3.74 3.74 4.71
CA ILE A 93 3.05 2.85 3.77
C ILE A 93 2.55 1.63 4.53
N ILE A 94 1.23 1.50 4.58
CA ILE A 94 0.48 0.45 5.28
C ILE A 94 -0.16 -0.46 4.23
N GLY A 95 -0.04 -1.77 4.43
CA GLY A 95 -0.58 -2.73 3.48
C GLY A 95 -0.64 -4.15 4.03
N SER A 96 -1.09 -5.07 3.21
CA SER A 96 -1.08 -6.49 3.55
C SER A 96 0.36 -6.98 3.72
N THR A 97 0.56 -7.87 4.68
CA THR A 97 1.88 -8.39 5.03
C THR A 97 1.91 -9.91 5.00
N ILE A 98 3.06 -10.46 4.65
CA ILE A 98 3.39 -11.87 4.85
C ILE A 98 4.21 -12.04 6.12
N LYS A 99 4.31 -13.25 6.61
CA LYS A 99 5.21 -13.59 7.72
C LYS A 99 6.66 -13.44 7.29
N THR A 100 7.48 -13.07 8.25
CA THR A 100 8.93 -12.98 8.07
C THR A 100 9.64 -13.73 9.17
N SER A 101 10.88 -14.14 8.92
CA SER A 101 11.76 -14.77 9.90
C SER A 101 13.07 -14.02 9.96
N TYR A 102 13.53 -13.74 11.17
CA TYR A 102 14.87 -13.19 11.38
C TYR A 102 15.88 -14.33 11.49
N SER A 103 17.00 -14.18 10.81
CA SER A 103 18.16 -15.05 10.96
C SER A 103 19.44 -14.23 11.09
N TYR A 104 20.41 -14.80 11.84
CA TYR A 104 21.73 -14.17 12.04
C TYR A 104 22.80 -15.24 11.88
N ASN A 105 23.51 -15.19 10.78
CA ASN A 105 24.58 -16.14 10.47
C ASN A 105 25.90 -15.40 10.21
N GLU A 106 26.92 -15.72 10.97
CA GLU A 106 28.28 -15.21 10.79
C GLU A 106 28.39 -13.67 10.67
N GLY A 107 27.66 -12.96 11.53
CA GLY A 107 27.64 -11.49 11.49
C GLY A 107 26.68 -10.86 10.48
N ASN A 108 25.89 -11.66 9.76
CA ASN A 108 25.03 -11.21 8.67
C ASN A 108 23.55 -11.34 9.04
N PRO A 109 22.87 -10.28 9.51
CA PRO A 109 21.44 -10.30 9.82
C PRO A 109 20.61 -10.31 8.55
N LYS A 110 19.56 -11.15 8.52
CA LYS A 110 18.61 -11.24 7.42
C LYS A 110 17.18 -11.27 7.93
N ILE A 111 16.27 -10.73 7.12
CA ILE A 111 14.83 -10.93 7.25
C ILE A 111 14.38 -11.72 6.01
N ASP A 112 14.02 -12.96 6.22
CA ASP A 112 13.53 -13.86 5.18
C ASP A 112 12.01 -13.79 5.08
N ARG A 113 11.48 -13.87 3.88
CA ARG A 113 10.04 -13.79 3.55
C ARG A 113 9.47 -15.21 3.50
N LEU A 114 8.43 -15.46 4.29
CA LEU A 114 7.79 -16.77 4.38
C LEU A 114 6.51 -16.81 3.50
N PRO A 115 6.13 -17.98 2.98
CA PRO A 115 4.94 -18.14 2.13
C PRO A 115 3.65 -18.22 2.95
N GLU A 116 3.50 -17.33 3.93
CA GLU A 116 2.34 -17.26 4.80
C GLU A 116 1.87 -15.81 4.96
N ILE A 117 0.56 -15.61 4.88
CA ILE A 117 -0.05 -14.31 5.16
C ILE A 117 0.02 -14.04 6.66
N PHE A 118 0.45 -12.84 7.03
CA PHE A 118 0.41 -12.36 8.40
C PHE A 118 -0.81 -11.47 8.65
N PHE A 119 -1.11 -10.54 7.72
CA PHE A 119 -2.23 -9.62 7.86
C PHE A 119 -2.76 -9.18 6.50
N ILE A 120 -4.08 -9.06 6.37
CA ILE A 120 -4.76 -8.54 5.18
C ILE A 120 -5.29 -7.14 5.48
N ASP A 121 -4.78 -6.12 4.76
CA ASP A 121 -5.12 -4.72 4.93
C ASP A 121 -6.27 -4.31 3.99
N ASP A 122 -7.39 -5.01 4.08
CA ASP A 122 -8.59 -4.74 3.30
C ASP A 122 -9.82 -4.65 4.19
N LYS A 123 -10.81 -3.85 3.79
CA LYS A 123 -12.06 -3.63 4.53
C LYS A 123 -11.79 -3.27 6.01
N ALA A 124 -12.25 -4.08 6.96
CA ALA A 124 -12.03 -3.89 8.39
C ALA A 124 -10.54 -3.94 8.78
N GLY A 125 -9.71 -4.63 8.03
CA GLY A 125 -8.27 -4.67 8.25
C GLY A 125 -7.60 -3.30 8.14
N LYS A 126 -8.10 -2.39 7.30
CA LYS A 126 -7.52 -1.05 7.15
C LYS A 126 -7.56 -0.23 8.45
N PRO A 127 -8.70 -0.01 9.11
CA PRO A 127 -8.72 0.72 10.39
C PRO A 127 -7.96 -0.01 11.50
N GLU A 128 -7.97 -1.33 11.54
CA GLU A 128 -7.18 -2.11 12.50
C GLU A 128 -5.68 -1.86 12.31
N ASN A 129 -5.20 -1.88 11.06
CA ASN A 129 -3.80 -1.66 10.74
C ASN A 129 -3.38 -0.19 10.96
N ILE A 130 -4.24 0.76 10.63
CA ILE A 130 -4.06 2.18 10.98
C ILE A 130 -3.86 2.33 12.50
N GLN A 131 -4.75 1.76 13.30
CA GLN A 131 -4.62 1.83 14.76
C GLN A 131 -3.34 1.17 15.26
N ARG A 132 -2.96 0.03 14.69
CA ARG A 132 -1.76 -0.71 15.09
C ARG A 132 -0.46 0.03 14.75
N ILE A 133 -0.39 0.67 13.58
CA ILE A 133 0.84 1.29 13.07
C ILE A 133 0.93 2.77 13.45
N ILE A 134 -0.17 3.52 13.35
CA ILE A 134 -0.20 4.97 13.61
C ILE A 134 -0.56 5.27 15.06
N GLY A 135 -1.37 4.42 15.72
CA GLY A 135 -1.80 4.59 17.12
C GLY A 135 -2.87 5.66 17.34
N ARG A 136 -3.41 6.25 16.27
CA ARG A 136 -4.46 7.27 16.33
C ARG A 136 -5.30 7.32 15.08
N LYS A 137 -6.52 7.87 15.19
CA LYS A 137 -7.40 8.09 14.05
C LYS A 137 -6.83 9.14 13.10
N PRO A 138 -6.93 8.93 11.77
CA PRO A 138 -6.65 9.97 10.80
C PRO A 138 -7.61 11.15 10.93
N VAL A 139 -7.19 12.32 10.47
CA VAL A 139 -8.04 13.52 10.36
C VAL A 139 -8.61 13.68 8.96
N LEU A 140 -8.01 13.00 7.98
CA LEU A 140 -8.42 12.97 6.58
C LEU A 140 -8.23 11.56 6.05
N ALA A 141 -9.18 11.06 5.29
CA ALA A 141 -9.03 9.82 4.50
C ALA A 141 -9.71 9.97 3.13
N GLY A 142 -9.09 9.39 2.13
CA GLY A 142 -9.64 9.23 0.77
C GLY A 142 -9.64 7.76 0.38
N GLY A 143 -10.67 7.34 -0.36
CA GLY A 143 -10.79 5.97 -0.85
C GLY A 143 -11.60 5.93 -2.15
N ASN A 144 -11.52 4.83 -2.90
CA ASN A 144 -12.15 4.68 -4.19
C ASN A 144 -12.92 3.37 -4.38
N SER A 145 -13.05 2.57 -3.33
CA SER A 145 -13.70 1.26 -3.40
C SER A 145 -14.41 0.89 -2.10
N ASP A 146 -15.25 -0.14 -2.16
CA ASP A 146 -15.92 -0.71 -0.97
C ASP A 146 -14.91 -1.22 0.07
N GLY A 147 -13.71 -1.59 -0.35
CA GLY A 147 -12.61 -1.95 0.53
C GLY A 147 -12.14 -0.83 1.45
N ASP A 148 -12.45 0.43 1.11
CA ASP A 148 -12.05 1.62 1.88
C ASP A 148 -13.11 2.06 2.88
N LEU A 149 -14.35 1.56 2.77
CA LEU A 149 -15.49 2.03 3.55
C LEU A 149 -15.22 2.03 5.07
N ALA A 150 -14.66 0.95 5.60
CA ALA A 150 -14.37 0.85 7.03
C ALA A 150 -13.33 1.89 7.49
N MET A 151 -12.31 2.16 6.69
CA MET A 151 -11.32 3.22 6.94
C MET A 151 -11.98 4.61 6.95
N LEU A 152 -12.86 4.88 6.00
CA LEU A 152 -13.58 6.14 5.92
C LEU A 152 -14.51 6.35 7.13
N GLN A 153 -15.25 5.31 7.53
CA GLN A 153 -16.08 5.32 8.72
C GLN A 153 -15.26 5.54 10.00
N TYR A 154 -14.12 4.86 10.11
CA TYR A 154 -13.22 5.03 11.25
C TYR A 154 -12.70 6.46 11.37
N THR A 155 -12.31 7.07 10.24
CA THR A 155 -11.85 8.45 10.18
C THR A 155 -12.97 9.44 10.55
N SER A 156 -14.16 9.30 9.96
CA SER A 156 -15.31 10.19 10.18
C SER A 156 -15.86 10.14 11.61
N SER A 157 -15.62 9.06 12.34
CA SER A 157 -16.02 8.93 13.75
C SER A 157 -15.13 9.70 14.75
N SER A 158 -14.09 10.38 14.27
CA SER A 158 -13.26 11.26 15.12
C SER A 158 -14.01 12.55 15.46
N LYS A 159 -13.98 12.97 16.73
CA LYS A 159 -14.58 14.25 17.17
C LYS A 159 -13.65 15.46 16.98
N ASN A 160 -12.51 15.29 16.35
CA ASN A 160 -11.54 16.35 16.09
C ASN A 160 -11.94 17.20 14.87
N PHE A 161 -11.58 18.46 14.87
CA PHE A 161 -12.17 19.61 14.17
C PHE A 161 -12.34 19.53 12.65
N PHE A 162 -11.74 18.60 11.92
CA PHE A 162 -11.87 18.50 10.48
C PHE A 162 -11.79 17.04 10.03
N ASN A 163 -12.92 16.34 10.04
CA ASN A 163 -13.01 15.03 9.41
C ASN A 163 -13.44 15.22 7.97
N ILE A 164 -12.50 15.25 7.04
CA ILE A 164 -12.80 15.22 5.63
C ILE A 164 -12.65 13.77 5.16
N THR A 165 -13.76 13.18 4.73
CA THR A 165 -13.81 11.83 4.18
C THR A 165 -14.23 11.92 2.73
N TYR A 166 -13.37 11.49 1.82
CA TYR A 166 -13.66 11.42 0.39
C TYR A 166 -13.79 9.98 -0.06
N LEU A 167 -14.89 9.68 -0.73
CA LEU A 167 -14.99 8.51 -1.58
C LEU A 167 -14.69 8.97 -3.01
N LEU A 168 -13.51 8.65 -3.53
CA LEU A 168 -13.20 8.84 -4.94
C LEU A 168 -13.82 7.68 -5.72
N VAL A 169 -15.01 7.91 -6.26
CA VAL A 169 -15.59 6.98 -7.22
C VAL A 169 -14.90 7.20 -8.56
N HIS A 170 -14.02 6.28 -8.92
CA HIS A 170 -13.47 6.23 -10.27
C HIS A 170 -14.55 5.68 -11.21
N ILE A 171 -15.24 6.55 -11.91
CA ILE A 171 -16.00 6.14 -13.09
C ILE A 171 -14.96 5.94 -14.20
N SER A 172 -14.52 4.72 -14.40
CA SER A 172 -13.82 4.34 -15.62
C SER A 172 -14.85 4.42 -16.76
N SER A 173 -14.94 5.61 -17.39
CA SER A 173 -15.42 5.64 -18.75
C SER A 173 -14.37 4.94 -19.59
N VAL A 174 -14.65 3.69 -19.85
CA VAL A 174 -13.97 2.91 -20.86
C VAL A 174 -14.10 3.68 -22.19
N ILE A 175 -12.99 4.02 -22.77
CA ILE A 175 -12.84 4.07 -24.21
C ILE A 175 -11.89 2.96 -24.60
#